data_0805244a7ba427a1b866b0130eab598a
#
_entry.id   0805244a7ba427a1b866b0130eab598a
#
_cell.length_a   1.000
_cell.length_b   1.000
_cell.length_c   1.000
_cell.angle_alpha   90.00
_cell.angle_beta   90.00
_cell.angle_gamma   90.00
#
_symmetry.space_group_name_H-M   'P 1'
#
loop_
_entity.id
_entity.type
_entity.pdbx_description
1 polymer ?
#
loop_
_entity_poly.entity_id
_entity_poly.type
_entity_poly.pdbx_seq_one_letter_code
_entity_poly.pdbx_strand_id
1 'polypeptide(L)'
;MTDISDDELVGLSEFALLPENAEQAGAEGPSPRVQRIDTAAISALQWGDASPRVIFLHGGGQNAHTWDTVIVGLGQPALAVDLPGHGSSAWREDGDYSPQHNADALAPVLDDLAPDADLVVGMSLGGLTAIRLGAVAPQLVRELVLVDVTPSALQRHSEMTKEQQGTVALMHGEREFPSFAAMLELTTAAAPHRDPKSLRRGVFHNSRRLDNGRWTWRYDTIREFPDFDGLWDDVAGLSAPITLVRGGKSGFVSDEDADELGRRAQSFRGVQVVENSGHSVQSDQPHALIGILRGVLGSG
;
A
#
# COMPACT_ATOMS: atom_id res chain seq x y z
N MET A 1 -6.52 -13.02 23.94
CA MET A 1 -6.69 -13.27 22.49
C MET A 1 -6.95 -14.75 22.36
N THR A 2 -8.11 -15.14 21.86
CA THR A 2 -8.39 -16.55 21.55
C THR A 2 -7.42 -17.00 20.46
N ASP A 3 -6.61 -18.03 20.74
CA ASP A 3 -5.74 -18.67 19.75
C ASP A 3 -6.65 -19.30 18.69
N ILE A 4 -6.78 -18.60 17.56
CA ILE A 4 -7.45 -19.15 16.37
C ILE A 4 -6.45 -20.15 15.76
N SER A 5 -6.87 -21.39 15.57
CA SER A 5 -6.05 -22.43 14.96
C SER A 5 -5.78 -22.13 13.49
N ASP A 6 -4.70 -22.69 12.93
CA ASP A 6 -4.38 -22.56 11.50
C ASP A 6 -5.53 -23.06 10.60
N ASP A 7 -6.27 -24.09 11.01
CA ASP A 7 -7.40 -24.63 10.25
C ASP A 7 -8.61 -23.67 10.27
N GLU A 8 -8.89 -23.01 11.38
CA GLU A 8 -9.94 -21.98 11.47
C GLU A 8 -9.58 -20.76 10.62
N LEU A 9 -8.30 -20.34 10.59
CA LEU A 9 -7.85 -19.25 9.74
C LEU A 9 -8.06 -19.52 8.25
N VAL A 10 -7.75 -20.73 7.79
CA VAL A 10 -7.97 -21.13 6.38
C VAL A 10 -9.45 -21.11 6.00
N GLY A 11 -10.34 -21.39 6.96
CA GLY A 11 -11.80 -21.37 6.77
C GLY A 11 -12.44 -19.98 6.78
N LEU A 12 -11.70 -18.92 7.17
CA LEU A 12 -12.24 -17.57 7.16
C LEU A 12 -12.41 -17.04 5.74
N SER A 13 -13.52 -16.35 5.50
CA SER A 13 -13.69 -15.60 4.26
C SER A 13 -12.70 -14.43 4.20
N GLU A 14 -12.35 -13.99 3.02
CA GLU A 14 -11.46 -12.83 2.77
C GLU A 14 -11.88 -11.59 3.56
N PHE A 15 -13.18 -11.35 3.71
CA PHE A 15 -13.73 -10.16 4.35
C PHE A 15 -14.14 -10.38 5.81
N ALA A 16 -13.77 -11.52 6.42
CA ALA A 16 -14.18 -11.87 7.80
C ALA A 16 -13.69 -10.87 8.86
N LEU A 17 -12.57 -10.16 8.58
CA LEU A 17 -11.95 -9.23 9.53
C LEU A 17 -12.36 -7.76 9.33
N LEU A 18 -13.28 -7.46 8.41
CA LEU A 18 -13.79 -6.10 8.20
C LEU A 18 -14.40 -5.45 9.44
N PRO A 19 -15.13 -6.17 10.33
CA PRO A 19 -15.61 -5.57 11.57
C PRO A 19 -14.48 -5.01 12.44
N GLU A 20 -13.31 -5.66 12.48
CA GLU A 20 -12.15 -5.14 13.21
C GLU A 20 -11.55 -3.88 12.55
N ASN A 21 -11.58 -3.80 11.21
CA ASN A 21 -11.16 -2.60 10.48
C ASN A 21 -12.12 -1.43 10.78
N ALA A 22 -13.44 -1.68 10.83
CA ALA A 22 -14.43 -0.68 11.17
C ALA A 22 -14.28 -0.20 12.63
N GLU A 23 -14.06 -1.12 13.57
CA GLU A 23 -13.76 -0.78 14.98
C GLU A 23 -12.52 0.12 15.07
N GLN A 24 -11.43 -0.28 14.39
CA GLN A 24 -10.18 0.48 14.38
C GLN A 24 -10.34 1.85 13.71
N ALA A 25 -11.13 1.94 12.64
CA ALA A 25 -11.42 3.20 11.94
C ALA A 25 -12.34 4.13 12.74
N GLY A 26 -12.98 3.64 13.81
CA GLY A 26 -14.03 4.38 14.51
C GLY A 26 -15.24 4.66 13.60
N ALA A 27 -15.49 3.79 12.63
CA ALA A 27 -16.58 3.97 11.69
C ALA A 27 -17.91 3.59 12.33
N GLU A 28 -18.90 4.48 12.22
CA GLU A 28 -20.27 4.23 12.67
C GLU A 28 -21.11 3.70 11.50
N GLY A 29 -21.96 2.70 11.78
CA GLY A 29 -22.85 2.12 10.78
C GLY A 29 -22.28 0.88 10.07
N PRO A 30 -22.98 0.37 9.02
CA PRO A 30 -22.54 -0.80 8.29
C PRO A 30 -21.27 -0.51 7.48
N SER A 31 -20.36 -1.47 7.43
CA SER A 31 -19.20 -1.39 6.55
C SER A 31 -19.63 -1.22 5.09
N PRO A 32 -18.92 -0.42 4.29
CA PRO A 32 -19.21 -0.31 2.87
C PRO A 32 -19.11 -1.67 2.20
N ARG A 33 -19.92 -1.90 1.17
CA ARG A 33 -19.82 -3.10 0.36
C ARG A 33 -18.43 -3.19 -0.25
N VAL A 34 -17.85 -4.37 -0.25
CA VAL A 34 -16.57 -4.65 -0.91
C VAL A 34 -16.69 -5.92 -1.74
N GLN A 35 -16.04 -5.91 -2.89
CA GLN A 35 -15.93 -7.09 -3.76
C GLN A 35 -14.55 -7.12 -4.41
N ARG A 36 -14.06 -8.35 -4.65
CA ARG A 36 -12.86 -8.56 -5.43
C ARG A 36 -13.21 -8.54 -6.91
N ILE A 37 -12.39 -7.85 -7.68
CA ILE A 37 -12.43 -7.81 -9.15
C ILE A 37 -11.11 -8.39 -9.65
N ASP A 38 -11.19 -9.43 -10.45
CA ASP A 38 -10.04 -10.08 -11.07
C ASP A 38 -10.07 -9.83 -12.57
N THR A 39 -8.97 -9.30 -13.09
CA THR A 39 -8.67 -9.27 -14.53
C THR A 39 -7.67 -10.36 -14.89
N ALA A 40 -7.19 -10.41 -16.12
CA ALA A 40 -6.20 -11.42 -16.52
C ALA A 40 -4.87 -11.30 -15.74
N ALA A 41 -4.49 -10.10 -15.30
CA ALA A 41 -3.20 -9.85 -14.66
C ALA A 41 -3.31 -9.17 -13.29
N ILE A 42 -4.32 -8.33 -13.10
CA ILE A 42 -4.49 -7.48 -11.93
C ILE A 42 -5.75 -7.87 -11.16
N SER A 43 -5.63 -7.95 -9.86
CA SER A 43 -6.72 -8.09 -8.91
C SER A 43 -6.87 -6.83 -8.09
N ALA A 44 -8.10 -6.46 -7.73
CA ALA A 44 -8.41 -5.28 -6.95
C ALA A 44 -9.61 -5.50 -6.03
N LEU A 45 -9.70 -4.67 -4.99
CA LEU A 45 -10.88 -4.57 -4.12
C LEU A 45 -11.63 -3.28 -4.47
N GLN A 46 -12.85 -3.45 -4.98
CA GLN A 46 -13.76 -2.33 -5.20
C GLN A 46 -14.65 -2.13 -3.97
N TRP A 47 -14.65 -0.90 -3.45
CA TRP A 47 -15.38 -0.50 -2.27
C TRP A 47 -16.51 0.48 -2.64
N GLY A 48 -17.72 0.16 -2.19
CA GLY A 48 -18.93 0.91 -2.52
C GLY A 48 -19.54 0.47 -3.85
N ASP A 49 -20.76 1.00 -4.13
CA ASP A 49 -21.52 0.68 -5.33
C ASP A 49 -21.37 1.74 -6.44
N ALA A 50 -20.77 2.89 -6.13
CA ALA A 50 -20.50 3.95 -7.09
C ALA A 50 -19.09 3.81 -7.71
N SER A 51 -18.84 4.53 -8.79
CA SER A 51 -17.51 4.62 -9.41
C SER A 51 -16.46 5.04 -8.38
N PRO A 52 -15.28 4.41 -8.36
CA PRO A 52 -14.22 4.73 -7.42
C PRO A 52 -13.78 6.19 -7.55
N ARG A 53 -13.76 6.89 -6.41
CA ARG A 53 -13.20 8.25 -6.31
C ARG A 53 -11.74 8.26 -5.91
N VAL A 54 -11.29 7.20 -5.24
CA VAL A 54 -9.91 7.09 -4.74
C VAL A 54 -9.33 5.76 -5.16
N ILE A 55 -8.14 5.81 -5.75
CA ILE A 55 -7.32 4.63 -6.06
C ILE A 55 -6.24 4.50 -4.99
N PHE A 56 -6.06 3.29 -4.45
CA PHE A 56 -5.05 2.98 -3.44
C PHE A 56 -4.05 1.95 -3.96
N LEU A 57 -2.76 2.29 -3.92
CA LEU A 57 -1.64 1.46 -4.32
C LEU A 57 -0.74 1.17 -3.11
N HIS A 58 -0.56 -0.09 -2.77
CA HIS A 58 0.17 -0.54 -1.59
C HIS A 58 1.70 -0.57 -1.80
N GLY A 59 2.45 -0.74 -0.72
CA GLY A 59 3.90 -0.91 -0.73
C GLY A 59 4.36 -2.33 -1.05
N GLY A 60 5.65 -2.48 -1.31
CA GLY A 60 6.25 -3.80 -1.52
C GLY A 60 5.98 -4.75 -0.35
N GLY A 61 5.72 -6.02 -0.65
CA GLY A 61 5.41 -7.04 0.34
C GLY A 61 4.05 -6.89 1.02
N GLN A 62 3.16 -6.02 0.52
CA GLN A 62 1.78 -5.82 1.01
C GLN A 62 0.75 -6.29 -0.03
N ASN A 63 -0.50 -5.90 0.15
CA ASN A 63 -1.60 -6.11 -0.80
C ASN A 63 -2.71 -5.08 -0.57
N ALA A 64 -3.80 -5.15 -1.34
CA ALA A 64 -4.93 -4.21 -1.28
C ALA A 64 -5.52 -4.04 0.12
N HIS A 65 -5.56 -5.10 0.92
CA HIS A 65 -6.12 -5.07 2.28
C HIS A 65 -5.35 -4.20 3.29
N THR A 66 -4.14 -3.75 2.96
CA THR A 66 -3.42 -2.79 3.82
C THR A 66 -4.20 -1.47 3.98
N TRP A 67 -5.13 -1.21 3.07
CA TRP A 67 -5.94 0.00 3.02
C TRP A 67 -7.32 -0.12 3.68
N ASP A 68 -7.76 -1.33 4.06
CA ASP A 68 -9.12 -1.59 4.54
C ASP A 68 -9.58 -0.62 5.63
N THR A 69 -8.75 -0.43 6.68
CA THR A 69 -9.09 0.48 7.79
C THR A 69 -9.24 1.93 7.29
N VAL A 70 -8.33 2.37 6.40
CA VAL A 70 -8.36 3.73 5.85
C VAL A 70 -9.59 3.92 4.96
N ILE A 71 -9.91 2.98 4.09
CA ILE A 71 -11.06 3.07 3.17
C ILE A 71 -12.37 3.06 3.94
N VAL A 72 -12.53 2.16 4.91
CA VAL A 72 -13.70 2.11 5.77
C VAL A 72 -13.89 3.43 6.53
N GLY A 73 -12.80 3.98 7.10
CA GLY A 73 -12.85 5.26 7.80
C GLY A 73 -13.06 6.45 6.89
N LEU A 74 -12.56 6.43 5.66
CA LEU A 74 -12.73 7.49 4.67
C LEU A 74 -14.19 7.58 4.19
N GLY A 75 -14.84 6.41 4.00
CA GLY A 75 -16.24 6.31 3.61
C GLY A 75 -16.52 6.77 2.18
N GLN A 76 -15.52 6.71 1.29
CA GLN A 76 -15.65 7.04 -0.13
C GLN A 76 -15.57 5.78 -0.99
N PRO A 77 -16.26 5.73 -2.14
CA PRO A 77 -16.04 4.69 -3.13
C PRO A 77 -14.56 4.65 -3.52
N ALA A 78 -13.97 3.46 -3.51
CA ALA A 78 -12.54 3.31 -3.72
C ALA A 78 -12.19 2.03 -4.48
N LEU A 79 -11.01 2.03 -5.09
CA LEU A 79 -10.37 0.86 -5.68
C LEU A 79 -9.00 0.66 -5.02
N ALA A 80 -8.82 -0.43 -4.29
CA ALA A 80 -7.52 -0.82 -3.76
C ALA A 80 -6.96 -1.95 -4.61
N VAL A 81 -5.78 -1.76 -5.18
CA VAL A 81 -5.20 -2.66 -6.18
C VAL A 81 -4.13 -3.54 -5.55
N ASP A 82 -4.15 -4.83 -5.85
CA ASP A 82 -2.99 -5.70 -5.66
C ASP A 82 -2.00 -5.44 -6.80
N LEU A 83 -0.82 -4.89 -6.50
CA LEU A 83 0.22 -4.66 -7.50
C LEU A 83 0.71 -5.98 -8.12
N PRO A 84 1.25 -6.01 -9.36
CA PRO A 84 1.87 -7.19 -9.93
C PRO A 84 2.79 -7.89 -8.93
N GLY A 85 2.72 -9.21 -8.85
CA GLY A 85 3.51 -10.02 -7.91
C GLY A 85 3.05 -10.00 -6.46
N HIS A 86 1.90 -9.37 -6.14
CA HIS A 86 1.37 -9.26 -4.78
C HIS A 86 -0.11 -9.69 -4.72
N GLY A 87 -0.53 -10.11 -3.53
CA GLY A 87 -1.92 -10.46 -3.24
C GLY A 87 -2.47 -11.54 -4.16
N SER A 88 -3.50 -11.18 -4.92
CA SER A 88 -4.15 -12.05 -5.91
C SER A 88 -3.78 -11.68 -7.37
N SER A 89 -2.97 -10.65 -7.58
CA SER A 89 -2.46 -10.30 -8.92
C SER A 89 -1.43 -11.31 -9.42
N ALA A 90 -1.32 -11.41 -10.74
CA ALA A 90 -0.40 -12.34 -11.39
C ALA A 90 1.07 -12.08 -11.04
N TRP A 91 1.84 -13.15 -10.93
CA TRP A 91 3.29 -13.10 -10.79
C TRP A 91 3.95 -13.09 -12.17
N ARG A 92 5.03 -12.32 -12.30
CA ARG A 92 5.78 -12.19 -13.54
C ARG A 92 6.91 -13.21 -13.60
N GLU A 93 7.12 -13.82 -14.77
CA GLU A 93 8.20 -14.79 -14.98
C GLU A 93 9.59 -14.15 -14.85
N ASP A 94 9.73 -12.89 -15.26
CA ASP A 94 10.99 -12.13 -15.17
C ASP A 94 11.26 -11.59 -13.76
N GLY A 95 10.24 -11.55 -12.88
CA GLY A 95 10.33 -11.03 -11.52
C GLY A 95 10.54 -9.51 -11.46
N ASP A 96 10.30 -8.78 -12.56
CA ASP A 96 10.41 -7.34 -12.60
C ASP A 96 9.11 -6.67 -12.16
N TYR A 97 9.13 -6.11 -10.96
CA TYR A 97 8.05 -5.36 -10.33
C TYR A 97 8.43 -3.88 -10.15
N SER A 98 9.21 -3.34 -11.10
CA SER A 98 9.57 -1.92 -11.14
C SER A 98 8.34 -1.03 -11.24
N PRO A 99 8.43 0.23 -10.79
CA PRO A 99 7.37 1.22 -10.98
C PRO A 99 6.93 1.34 -12.44
N GLN A 100 7.86 1.19 -13.39
CA GLN A 100 7.62 1.22 -14.83
C GLN A 100 6.68 0.11 -15.26
N HIS A 101 7.04 -1.15 -14.98
CA HIS A 101 6.21 -2.30 -15.33
C HIS A 101 4.88 -2.34 -14.58
N ASN A 102 4.87 -1.90 -13.32
CA ASN A 102 3.64 -1.80 -12.55
C ASN A 102 2.69 -0.77 -13.17
N ALA A 103 3.17 0.42 -13.54
CA ALA A 103 2.36 1.46 -14.17
C ALA A 103 1.78 1.00 -15.52
N ASP A 104 2.59 0.36 -16.35
CA ASP A 104 2.15 -0.17 -17.65
C ASP A 104 1.07 -1.25 -17.50
N ALA A 105 1.17 -2.11 -16.48
CA ALA A 105 0.17 -3.12 -16.19
C ALA A 105 -1.13 -2.52 -15.61
N LEU A 106 -1.02 -1.46 -14.82
CA LEU A 106 -2.15 -0.84 -14.14
C LEU A 106 -2.95 0.11 -15.05
N ALA A 107 -2.29 0.85 -15.94
CA ALA A 107 -2.95 1.89 -16.73
C ALA A 107 -4.22 1.42 -17.44
N PRO A 108 -4.23 0.31 -18.21
CA PRO A 108 -5.45 -0.15 -18.89
C PRO A 108 -6.55 -0.62 -17.93
N VAL A 109 -6.17 -1.17 -16.76
CA VAL A 109 -7.13 -1.64 -15.76
C VAL A 109 -7.79 -0.47 -15.03
N LEU A 110 -7.02 0.57 -14.71
CA LEU A 110 -7.53 1.77 -14.05
C LEU A 110 -8.37 2.63 -15.00
N ASP A 111 -8.03 2.66 -16.29
CA ASP A 111 -8.86 3.32 -17.32
C ASP A 111 -10.25 2.68 -17.46
N ASP A 112 -10.35 1.36 -17.23
CA ASP A 112 -11.62 0.63 -17.23
C ASP A 112 -12.39 0.76 -15.90
N LEU A 113 -11.72 0.58 -14.77
CA LEU A 113 -12.37 0.44 -13.46
C LEU A 113 -12.55 1.76 -12.70
N ALA A 114 -11.69 2.75 -12.93
CA ALA A 114 -11.67 4.00 -12.17
C ALA A 114 -11.21 5.21 -13.01
N PRO A 115 -11.75 5.41 -14.25
CA PRO A 115 -11.27 6.46 -15.18
C PRO A 115 -11.43 7.87 -14.62
N ASP A 116 -12.38 8.05 -13.71
CA ASP A 116 -12.76 9.35 -13.14
C ASP A 116 -12.35 9.53 -11.67
N ALA A 117 -11.40 8.71 -11.18
CA ALA A 117 -10.93 8.87 -9.82
C ALA A 117 -10.35 10.27 -9.59
N ASP A 118 -10.72 10.88 -8.46
CA ASP A 118 -10.25 12.21 -8.06
C ASP A 118 -8.83 12.17 -7.52
N LEU A 119 -8.46 11.04 -6.87
CA LEU A 119 -7.24 10.93 -6.08
C LEU A 119 -6.59 9.56 -6.24
N VAL A 120 -5.27 9.56 -6.42
CA VAL A 120 -4.42 8.36 -6.26
C VAL A 120 -3.62 8.48 -4.98
N VAL A 121 -3.67 7.46 -4.15
CA VAL A 121 -2.89 7.34 -2.89
C VAL A 121 -1.93 6.18 -3.06
N GLY A 122 -0.64 6.45 -3.03
CA GLY A 122 0.40 5.43 -3.18
C GLY A 122 1.38 5.41 -2.02
N MET A 123 1.58 4.23 -1.42
CA MET A 123 2.56 4.02 -0.35
C MET A 123 3.79 3.31 -0.90
N SER A 124 5.01 3.81 -0.59
CA SER A 124 6.27 3.15 -0.96
C SER A 124 6.28 2.77 -2.45
N LEU A 125 6.43 1.49 -2.82
CA LEU A 125 6.37 1.01 -4.21
C LEU A 125 5.11 1.51 -4.94
N GLY A 126 3.96 1.52 -4.28
CA GLY A 126 2.72 2.05 -4.85
C GLY A 126 2.78 3.55 -5.15
N GLY A 127 3.51 4.33 -4.34
CA GLY A 127 3.74 5.76 -4.60
C GLY A 127 4.66 5.99 -5.79
N LEU A 128 5.74 5.21 -5.92
CA LEU A 128 6.64 5.26 -7.07
C LEU A 128 5.91 4.83 -8.36
N THR A 129 5.07 3.79 -8.26
CA THR A 129 4.19 3.36 -9.35
C THR A 129 3.21 4.47 -9.75
N ALA A 130 2.63 5.20 -8.78
CA ALA A 130 1.71 6.31 -9.05
C ALA A 130 2.39 7.50 -9.73
N ILE A 131 3.65 7.81 -9.39
CA ILE A 131 4.46 8.81 -10.10
C ILE A 131 4.61 8.42 -11.57
N ARG A 132 5.05 7.19 -11.83
CA ARG A 132 5.20 6.68 -13.20
C ARG A 132 3.87 6.60 -13.94
N LEU A 133 2.79 6.16 -13.28
CA LEU A 133 1.44 6.14 -13.85
C LEU A 133 1.01 7.53 -14.33
N GLY A 134 1.25 8.57 -13.53
CA GLY A 134 0.95 9.94 -13.92
C GLY A 134 1.74 10.46 -15.12
N ALA A 135 2.94 9.92 -15.36
CA ALA A 135 3.74 10.26 -16.54
C ALA A 135 3.25 9.54 -17.81
N VAL A 136 2.81 8.26 -17.70
CA VAL A 136 2.39 7.46 -18.87
C VAL A 136 0.89 7.56 -19.16
N ALA A 137 0.06 7.85 -18.14
CA ALA A 137 -1.39 7.98 -18.24
C ALA A 137 -1.90 9.15 -17.38
N PRO A 138 -1.55 10.41 -17.70
CA PRO A 138 -1.81 11.57 -16.85
C PRO A 138 -3.30 11.80 -16.56
N GLN A 139 -4.20 11.33 -17.41
CA GLN A 139 -5.65 11.41 -17.20
C GLN A 139 -6.14 10.60 -15.97
N LEU A 140 -5.36 9.59 -15.55
CA LEU A 140 -5.68 8.73 -14.41
C LEU A 140 -5.17 9.27 -13.06
N VAL A 141 -4.33 10.32 -13.07
CA VAL A 141 -3.74 10.90 -11.86
C VAL A 141 -4.09 12.38 -11.80
N ARG A 142 -5.27 12.70 -11.25
CA ARG A 142 -5.74 14.09 -11.11
C ARG A 142 -5.15 14.77 -9.88
N GLU A 143 -4.97 14.05 -8.80
CA GLU A 143 -4.27 14.46 -7.59
C GLU A 143 -3.54 13.24 -6.99
N LEU A 144 -2.38 13.46 -6.36
CA LEU A 144 -1.51 12.40 -5.86
C LEU A 144 -1.16 12.62 -4.39
N VAL A 145 -1.38 11.60 -3.58
CA VAL A 145 -0.84 11.51 -2.21
C VAL A 145 0.24 10.44 -2.17
N LEU A 146 1.47 10.84 -1.91
CA LEU A 146 2.60 9.96 -1.67
C LEU A 146 2.71 9.67 -0.19
N VAL A 147 2.65 8.41 0.20
CA VAL A 147 2.76 7.98 1.60
C VAL A 147 4.15 7.41 1.84
N ASP A 148 4.94 8.19 2.54
CA ASP A 148 6.28 7.91 3.03
C ASP A 148 7.26 7.42 1.95
N VAL A 149 7.25 8.09 0.80
CA VAL A 149 8.13 7.77 -0.33
C VAL A 149 8.42 8.98 -1.22
N THR A 150 9.64 9.00 -1.76
CA THR A 150 10.09 9.83 -2.88
C THR A 150 10.91 8.98 -3.84
N PRO A 151 11.26 9.45 -5.05
CA PRO A 151 12.17 8.72 -5.93
C PRO A 151 13.56 8.38 -5.36
N SER A 152 13.97 9.00 -4.26
CA SER A 152 15.21 8.64 -3.53
C SER A 152 15.09 7.36 -2.67
N ALA A 153 13.93 6.69 -2.68
CA ALA A 153 13.64 5.56 -1.78
C ALA A 153 14.68 4.43 -1.85
N LEU A 154 15.21 4.14 -3.05
CA LEU A 154 16.22 3.08 -3.23
C LEU A 154 17.53 3.44 -2.53
N GLN A 155 17.98 4.68 -2.67
CA GLN A 155 19.16 5.19 -1.96
C GLN A 155 18.95 5.11 -0.45
N ARG A 156 17.83 5.62 0.06
CA ARG A 156 17.50 5.57 1.49
C ARG A 156 17.47 4.15 2.03
N HIS A 157 16.82 3.23 1.30
CA HIS A 157 16.76 1.82 1.69
C HIS A 157 18.17 1.21 1.84
N SER A 158 19.09 1.53 0.93
CA SER A 158 20.49 1.02 0.97
C SER A 158 21.30 1.52 2.17
N GLU A 159 20.94 2.67 2.73
CA GLU A 159 21.58 3.30 3.88
C GLU A 159 21.01 2.80 5.23
N MET A 160 19.85 2.14 5.21
CA MET A 160 19.13 1.72 6.42
C MET A 160 19.56 0.35 6.93
N THR A 161 19.59 0.20 8.26
CA THR A 161 19.71 -1.12 8.91
C THR A 161 18.39 -1.89 8.77
N LYS A 162 18.44 -3.23 8.93
CA LYS A 162 17.22 -4.08 8.91
C LYS A 162 16.18 -3.66 9.96
N GLU A 163 16.63 -3.18 11.11
CA GLU A 163 15.75 -2.68 12.17
C GLU A 163 15.02 -1.42 11.73
N GLN A 164 15.71 -0.50 11.07
CA GLN A 164 15.11 0.71 10.50
C GLN A 164 14.17 0.41 9.33
N GLN A 165 14.44 -0.62 8.53
CA GLN A 165 13.57 -1.08 7.45
C GLN A 165 12.27 -1.72 7.99
N GLY A 166 12.25 -2.22 9.22
CA GLY A 166 11.08 -2.84 9.83
C GLY A 166 10.53 -4.00 9.01
N THR A 167 9.23 -4.00 8.74
CA THR A 167 8.58 -5.08 7.96
C THR A 167 9.07 -5.17 6.50
N VAL A 168 9.65 -4.12 5.94
CA VAL A 168 10.23 -4.15 4.57
C VAL A 168 11.38 -5.15 4.49
N ALA A 169 12.19 -5.28 5.56
CA ALA A 169 13.28 -6.25 5.61
C ALA A 169 12.81 -7.70 5.46
N LEU A 170 11.54 -8.01 5.78
CA LEU A 170 10.98 -9.37 5.69
C LEU A 170 10.84 -9.85 4.24
N MET A 171 10.80 -8.93 3.26
CA MET A 171 10.67 -9.28 1.84
C MET A 171 11.85 -10.10 1.32
N HIS A 172 13.03 -9.97 1.95
CA HIS A 172 14.25 -10.72 1.60
C HIS A 172 14.54 -11.84 2.58
N GLY A 173 13.59 -12.15 3.47
CA GLY A 173 13.75 -13.16 4.52
C GLY A 173 13.23 -14.54 4.16
N GLU A 174 12.88 -15.29 5.21
CA GLU A 174 12.31 -16.63 5.08
C GLU A 174 10.96 -16.60 4.34
N ARG A 175 10.75 -17.58 3.48
CA ARG A 175 9.55 -17.68 2.63
C ARG A 175 8.52 -18.67 3.14
N GLU A 176 8.95 -19.72 3.85
CA GLU A 176 8.07 -20.79 4.32
C GLU A 176 8.15 -20.97 5.83
N PHE A 177 7.01 -20.96 6.49
CA PHE A 177 6.88 -21.00 7.95
C PHE A 177 6.13 -22.23 8.42
N PRO A 178 6.41 -22.76 9.62
CA PRO A 178 5.71 -23.92 10.14
C PRO A 178 4.23 -23.64 10.49
N SER A 179 3.88 -22.40 10.79
CA SER A 179 2.53 -21.99 11.19
C SER A 179 2.28 -20.51 10.92
N PHE A 180 1.02 -20.10 10.92
CA PHE A 180 0.61 -18.68 10.92
C PHE A 180 1.19 -17.92 12.12
N ALA A 181 1.22 -18.56 13.30
CA ALA A 181 1.78 -17.97 14.52
C ALA A 181 3.25 -17.58 14.35
N ALA A 182 4.06 -18.42 13.67
CA ALA A 182 5.46 -18.11 13.39
C ALA A 182 5.63 -16.88 12.47
N MET A 183 4.75 -16.71 11.48
CA MET A 183 4.73 -15.51 10.63
C MET A 183 4.36 -14.27 11.43
N LEU A 184 3.35 -14.39 12.30
CA LEU A 184 2.88 -13.29 13.13
C LEU A 184 3.94 -12.85 14.15
N GLU A 185 4.64 -13.81 14.77
CA GLU A 185 5.75 -13.54 15.70
C GLU A 185 6.87 -12.76 15.01
N LEU A 186 7.31 -13.22 13.83
CA LEU A 186 8.33 -12.53 13.03
C LEU A 186 7.90 -11.10 12.66
N THR A 187 6.64 -10.93 12.23
CA THR A 187 6.12 -9.62 11.84
C THR A 187 5.98 -8.69 13.05
N THR A 188 5.58 -9.23 14.21
CA THR A 188 5.48 -8.48 15.46
C THR A 188 6.86 -8.00 15.93
N ALA A 189 7.88 -8.86 15.81
CA ALA A 189 9.25 -8.46 16.13
C ALA A 189 9.79 -7.34 15.22
N ALA A 190 9.38 -7.33 13.94
CA ALA A 190 9.78 -6.30 12.99
C ALA A 190 9.00 -4.96 13.16
N ALA A 191 7.84 -4.96 13.80
CA ALA A 191 7.02 -3.77 14.03
C ALA A 191 6.36 -3.78 15.42
N PRO A 192 7.15 -3.77 16.51
CA PRO A 192 6.63 -3.95 17.87
C PRO A 192 5.77 -2.77 18.37
N HIS A 193 5.82 -1.64 17.70
CA HIS A 193 5.02 -0.44 18.01
C HIS A 193 3.61 -0.47 17.42
N ARG A 194 3.35 -1.40 16.47
CA ARG A 194 2.08 -1.47 15.74
C ARG A 194 1.02 -2.20 16.55
N ASP A 195 -0.25 -1.80 16.39
CA ASP A 195 -1.38 -2.48 17.01
C ASP A 195 -1.41 -3.98 16.67
N PRO A 196 -1.50 -4.87 17.66
CA PRO A 196 -1.46 -6.32 17.43
C PRO A 196 -2.59 -6.86 16.54
N LYS A 197 -3.80 -6.27 16.60
CA LYS A 197 -4.92 -6.66 15.72
C LYS A 197 -4.60 -6.28 14.27
N SER A 198 -4.02 -5.09 14.06
CA SER A 198 -3.57 -4.63 12.74
C SER A 198 -2.49 -5.53 12.15
N LEU A 199 -1.48 -5.92 12.96
CA LEU A 199 -0.45 -6.88 12.52
C LEU A 199 -1.05 -8.23 12.12
N ARG A 200 -1.94 -8.78 12.95
CA ARG A 200 -2.59 -10.06 12.67
C ARG A 200 -3.39 -10.02 11.37
N ARG A 201 -4.18 -8.96 11.13
CA ARG A 201 -4.92 -8.77 9.87
C ARG A 201 -3.97 -8.68 8.68
N GLY A 202 -2.89 -7.89 8.81
CA GLY A 202 -1.88 -7.78 7.77
C GLY A 202 -1.24 -9.13 7.40
N VAL A 203 -0.87 -9.94 8.39
CA VAL A 203 -0.33 -11.29 8.14
C VAL A 203 -1.40 -12.20 7.54
N PHE A 204 -2.65 -12.17 8.03
CA PHE A 204 -3.75 -12.97 7.49
C PHE A 204 -3.96 -12.74 6.00
N HIS A 205 -4.11 -11.49 5.59
CA HIS A 205 -4.34 -11.15 4.18
C HIS A 205 -3.10 -11.37 3.30
N ASN A 206 -1.91 -11.33 3.89
CA ASN A 206 -0.64 -11.42 3.15
C ASN A 206 0.00 -12.81 3.19
N SER A 207 -0.71 -13.81 3.72
CA SER A 207 -0.23 -15.20 3.82
C SER A 207 -1.20 -16.19 3.18
N ARG A 208 -0.68 -17.37 2.86
CA ARG A 208 -1.47 -18.52 2.44
C ARG A 208 -0.84 -19.81 2.94
N ARG A 209 -1.67 -20.82 3.19
CA ARG A 209 -1.22 -22.17 3.52
C ARG A 209 -0.90 -22.94 2.24
N LEU A 210 0.21 -23.64 2.25
CA LEU A 210 0.64 -24.55 1.18
C LEU A 210 0.06 -25.98 1.39
N ASP A 211 0.07 -26.79 0.34
CA ASP A 211 -0.43 -28.18 0.37
C ASP A 211 0.34 -29.06 1.38
N ASN A 212 1.60 -28.72 1.68
CA ASN A 212 2.41 -29.39 2.70
C ASN A 212 2.08 -28.95 4.13
N GLY A 213 1.08 -28.09 4.33
CA GLY A 213 0.64 -27.54 5.61
C GLY A 213 1.45 -26.35 6.12
N ARG A 214 2.56 -25.99 5.49
CA ARG A 214 3.35 -24.80 5.81
C ARG A 214 2.68 -23.55 5.30
N TRP A 215 3.09 -22.39 5.79
CA TRP A 215 2.59 -21.08 5.38
C TRP A 215 3.63 -20.32 4.56
N THR A 216 3.19 -19.47 3.65
CA THR A 216 4.05 -18.61 2.84
C THR A 216 3.38 -17.25 2.61
N TRP A 217 4.19 -16.26 2.18
CA TRP A 217 3.69 -14.95 1.80
C TRP A 217 2.95 -14.99 0.46
N ARG A 218 2.01 -14.05 0.27
CA ARG A 218 1.26 -13.83 -0.97
C ARG A 218 1.94 -12.82 -1.91
N TYR A 219 3.23 -12.59 -1.77
CA TYR A 219 4.00 -11.79 -2.71
C TYR A 219 5.16 -12.62 -3.26
N ASP A 220 5.57 -12.28 -4.48
CA ASP A 220 6.68 -12.95 -5.16
C ASP A 220 8.04 -12.55 -4.57
N THR A 221 9.07 -13.29 -4.92
CA THR A 221 10.44 -12.93 -4.58
C THR A 221 10.90 -11.82 -5.51
N ILE A 222 11.15 -10.65 -4.96
CA ILE A 222 11.81 -9.56 -5.69
C ILE A 222 13.28 -9.97 -5.84
N ARG A 223 13.70 -10.30 -7.07
CA ARG A 223 15.05 -10.81 -7.37
C ARG A 223 16.07 -9.70 -7.41
N GLU A 224 15.68 -8.51 -7.85
CA GLU A 224 16.50 -7.31 -7.91
C GLU A 224 15.67 -6.13 -7.45
N PHE A 225 16.32 -5.11 -6.89
CA PHE A 225 15.63 -3.84 -6.64
C PHE A 225 15.25 -3.23 -7.99
N PRO A 226 13.98 -2.87 -8.17
CA PRO A 226 13.54 -2.22 -9.39
C PRO A 226 14.32 -0.92 -9.62
N ASP A 227 14.66 -0.67 -10.88
CA ASP A 227 15.26 0.59 -11.30
C ASP A 227 14.25 1.74 -11.06
N PHE A 228 14.72 2.76 -10.35
CA PHE A 228 13.95 4.00 -10.08
C PHE A 228 14.46 5.17 -10.92
N ASP A 229 15.36 4.88 -11.88
CA ASP A 229 15.88 5.90 -12.77
C ASP A 229 14.74 6.56 -13.57
N GLY A 230 14.81 7.86 -13.70
CA GLY A 230 13.81 8.66 -14.41
C GLY A 230 12.59 9.07 -13.59
N LEU A 231 12.33 8.51 -12.39
CA LEU A 231 11.16 8.91 -11.58
C LEU A 231 11.21 10.36 -11.12
N TRP A 232 12.39 10.94 -10.93
CA TRP A 232 12.52 12.38 -10.66
C TRP A 232 12.13 13.24 -11.86
N ASP A 233 12.36 12.77 -13.08
CA ASP A 233 11.92 13.45 -14.29
C ASP A 233 10.42 13.28 -14.48
N ASP A 234 9.87 12.11 -14.12
CA ASP A 234 8.43 11.89 -14.08
C ASP A 234 7.76 12.87 -13.11
N VAL A 235 8.31 13.06 -11.89
CA VAL A 235 7.81 14.08 -10.93
C VAL A 235 7.81 15.47 -11.54
N ALA A 236 8.88 15.86 -12.23
CA ALA A 236 8.98 17.17 -12.87
C ALA A 236 7.99 17.35 -14.04
N GLY A 237 7.58 16.24 -14.66
CA GLY A 237 6.58 16.21 -15.74
C GLY A 237 5.12 16.22 -15.24
N LEU A 238 4.86 15.84 -13.98
CA LEU A 238 3.52 15.73 -13.42
C LEU A 238 2.86 17.09 -13.21
N SER A 239 1.70 17.30 -13.84
CA SER A 239 0.84 18.46 -13.58
C SER A 239 -0.09 18.26 -12.39
N ALA A 240 -0.35 17.02 -11.98
CA ALA A 240 -1.18 16.68 -10.83
C ALA A 240 -0.60 17.28 -9.54
N PRO A 241 -1.41 17.88 -8.67
CA PRO A 241 -0.96 18.31 -7.36
C PRO A 241 -0.47 17.12 -6.52
N ILE A 242 0.66 17.29 -5.82
CA ILE A 242 1.27 16.26 -4.99
C ILE A 242 1.25 16.68 -3.53
N THR A 243 0.72 15.82 -2.66
CA THR A 243 0.87 15.92 -1.20
C THR A 243 1.79 14.79 -0.73
N LEU A 244 2.82 15.11 0.07
CA LEU A 244 3.67 14.12 0.71
C LEU A 244 3.22 13.90 2.17
N VAL A 245 2.93 12.66 2.52
CA VAL A 245 2.68 12.24 3.91
C VAL A 245 3.88 11.47 4.42
N ARG A 246 4.51 11.92 5.51
CA ARG A 246 5.69 11.27 6.11
C ARG A 246 5.36 10.64 7.45
N GLY A 247 5.90 9.47 7.72
CA GLY A 247 5.96 8.92 9.07
C GLY A 247 7.02 9.66 9.91
N GLY A 248 6.62 10.24 11.04
CA GLY A 248 7.52 11.02 11.89
C GLY A 248 8.66 10.22 12.52
N LYS A 249 8.55 8.87 12.54
CA LYS A 249 9.59 7.94 12.99
C LYS A 249 10.21 7.13 11.84
N SER A 250 9.86 7.46 10.58
CA SER A 250 10.36 6.78 9.40
C SER A 250 11.69 7.39 8.95
N GLY A 251 12.61 6.55 8.48
CA GLY A 251 13.84 6.96 7.81
C GLY A 251 13.77 6.89 6.28
N PHE A 252 12.61 6.53 5.69
CA PHE A 252 12.48 6.35 4.25
C PHE A 252 12.40 7.65 3.46
N VAL A 253 12.05 8.75 4.11
CA VAL A 253 12.02 10.10 3.50
C VAL A 253 12.70 11.07 4.43
N SER A 254 13.79 11.68 3.99
CA SER A 254 14.48 12.74 4.73
C SER A 254 13.86 14.11 4.45
N ASP A 255 14.32 15.13 5.17
CA ASP A 255 13.93 16.53 4.90
C ASP A 255 14.45 16.97 3.53
N GLU A 256 15.67 16.56 3.15
CA GLU A 256 16.26 16.83 1.84
C GLU A 256 15.45 16.20 0.69
N ASP A 257 14.94 14.98 0.87
CA ASP A 257 14.09 14.32 -0.12
C ASP A 257 12.75 15.04 -0.28
N ALA A 258 12.17 15.50 0.82
CA ALA A 258 10.93 16.27 0.81
C ALA A 258 11.11 17.64 0.13
N ASP A 259 12.23 18.31 0.40
CA ASP A 259 12.61 19.57 -0.24
C ASP A 259 12.87 19.36 -1.74
N GLU A 260 13.54 18.27 -2.13
CA GLU A 260 13.75 17.95 -3.54
C GLU A 260 12.42 17.69 -4.28
N LEU A 261 11.49 16.98 -3.65
CA LEU A 261 10.14 16.79 -4.20
C LEU A 261 9.45 18.14 -4.41
N GLY A 262 9.52 19.04 -3.41
CA GLY A 262 8.94 20.38 -3.49
C GLY A 262 9.57 21.26 -4.58
N ARG A 263 10.86 21.10 -4.84
CA ARG A 263 11.57 21.86 -5.90
C ARG A 263 11.23 21.34 -7.31
N ARG A 264 11.02 20.03 -7.47
CA ARG A 264 10.83 19.42 -8.80
C ARG A 264 9.37 19.37 -9.23
N ALA A 265 8.44 19.14 -8.31
CA ALA A 265 7.03 19.04 -8.62
C ALA A 265 6.45 20.36 -9.14
N GLN A 266 5.67 20.31 -10.23
CA GLN A 266 4.99 21.50 -10.78
C GLN A 266 3.94 22.06 -9.83
N SER A 267 3.28 21.20 -9.04
CA SER A 267 2.28 21.56 -8.05
C SER A 267 2.50 20.75 -6.76
N PHE A 268 3.14 21.31 -5.79
CA PHE A 268 3.39 20.69 -4.48
C PHE A 268 2.51 21.32 -3.40
N ARG A 269 1.66 20.50 -2.77
CA ARG A 269 0.75 20.92 -1.69
C ARG A 269 1.43 20.95 -0.32
N GLY A 270 2.67 20.44 -0.22
CA GLY A 270 3.46 20.40 1.01
C GLY A 270 3.55 19.04 1.65
N VAL A 271 4.15 19.00 2.84
CA VAL A 271 4.41 17.81 3.63
C VAL A 271 3.46 17.75 4.82
N GLN A 272 2.87 16.59 5.06
CA GLN A 272 2.09 16.26 6.24
C GLN A 272 2.87 15.22 7.06
N VAL A 273 3.40 15.60 8.22
CA VAL A 273 4.12 14.67 9.10
C VAL A 273 3.12 14.01 10.04
N VAL A 274 3.08 12.68 10.04
CA VAL A 274 2.27 11.88 10.94
C VAL A 274 3.14 11.41 12.10
N GLU A 275 3.03 12.11 13.23
CA GLU A 275 3.76 11.77 14.44
C GLU A 275 3.45 10.35 14.90
N ASN A 276 4.41 9.69 15.53
CA ASN A 276 4.28 8.31 16.02
C ASN A 276 3.99 7.23 14.96
N SER A 277 4.24 7.54 13.70
CA SER A 277 4.17 6.58 12.59
C SER A 277 5.56 6.24 12.06
N GLY A 278 5.80 4.97 11.76
CA GLY A 278 6.89 4.51 10.91
C GLY A 278 6.50 4.57 9.43
N HIS A 279 7.13 3.71 8.62
CA HIS A 279 6.94 3.66 7.17
C HIS A 279 5.51 3.34 6.72
N SER A 280 4.80 2.46 7.41
CA SER A 280 3.43 2.06 7.05
C SER A 280 2.38 2.96 7.73
N VAL A 281 2.29 4.23 7.33
CA VAL A 281 1.42 5.23 7.96
C VAL A 281 -0.04 4.76 8.03
N GLN A 282 -0.55 4.11 6.98
CA GLN A 282 -1.92 3.57 6.91
C GLN A 282 -2.21 2.50 7.98
N SER A 283 -1.17 1.81 8.45
CA SER A 283 -1.30 0.77 9.47
C SER A 283 -0.99 1.27 10.87
N ASP A 284 -0.05 2.21 10.99
CA ASP A 284 0.41 2.74 12.27
C ASP A 284 -0.54 3.82 12.81
N GLN A 285 -1.00 4.72 11.93
CA GLN A 285 -1.83 5.89 12.29
C GLN A 285 -2.97 6.11 11.28
N PRO A 286 -3.89 5.13 11.10
CA PRO A 286 -4.94 5.22 10.08
C PRO A 286 -5.83 6.47 10.24
N HIS A 287 -6.15 6.88 11.46
CA HIS A 287 -6.98 8.07 11.70
C HIS A 287 -6.34 9.38 11.22
N ALA A 288 -5.02 9.52 11.43
CA ALA A 288 -4.30 10.70 10.94
C ALA A 288 -4.33 10.74 9.41
N LEU A 289 -4.06 9.60 8.76
CA LEU A 289 -4.11 9.50 7.30
C LEU A 289 -5.53 9.76 6.76
N ILE A 290 -6.57 9.21 7.37
CA ILE A 290 -7.98 9.48 7.00
C ILE A 290 -8.27 10.99 7.06
N GLY A 291 -7.83 11.67 8.11
CA GLY A 291 -7.98 13.13 8.26
C GLY A 291 -7.31 13.91 7.13
N ILE A 292 -6.09 13.54 6.77
CA ILE A 292 -5.34 14.14 5.66
C ILE A 292 -6.07 13.92 4.33
N LEU A 293 -6.47 12.68 4.03
CA LEU A 293 -7.17 12.34 2.79
C LEU A 293 -8.52 13.06 2.65
N ARG A 294 -9.27 13.23 3.76
CA ARG A 294 -10.49 14.05 3.76
C ARG A 294 -10.21 15.51 3.43
N GLY A 295 -9.10 16.05 3.95
CA GLY A 295 -8.66 17.42 3.64
C GLY A 295 -8.32 17.58 2.16
N VAL A 296 -7.60 16.63 1.57
CA VAL A 296 -7.26 16.61 0.14
C VAL A 296 -8.53 16.56 -0.72
N LEU A 297 -9.42 15.61 -0.46
CA LEU A 297 -10.68 15.44 -1.22
C LEU A 297 -11.67 16.60 -1.06
N GLY A 298 -11.60 17.37 0.03
CA GLY A 298 -12.45 18.53 0.28
C GLY A 298 -11.90 19.86 -0.25
N SER A 299 -10.67 19.86 -0.81
CA SER A 299 -9.98 21.04 -1.34
C SER A 299 -10.08 21.18 -2.87
N GLY A 300 -10.72 20.20 -3.52
CA GLY A 300 -10.91 20.10 -4.98
C GLY A 300 -12.24 20.67 -5.46
#